data_ba4211e717cf42c537547c59d8a17628
#
_entry.id   ba4211e717cf42c537547c59d8a17628
#
_cell.length_a   1.000
_cell.length_b   1.000
_cell.length_c   1.000
_cell.angle_alpha   90.00
_cell.angle_beta   90.00
_cell.angle_gamma   90.00
#
_symmetry.space_group_name_H-M   'P 1'
#
loop_
_entity.id
_entity.type
_entity.pdbx_description
1 polymer ?
#
loop_
_entity_poly.entity_id
_entity_poly.type
_entity_poly.pdbx_seq_one_letter_code
_entity_poly.pdbx_strand_id
1 'polypeptide(L)'
;SIEKGYSFPSVSQEVIENLNTPFRTVTPLYVNSSAVQVDYFLRDAYKPNSLLELKEIEDQLVNLSLSKMPVADDQLKIIERFKNLEKLNLNFTDITGATLADLMSLKNLKSLSLSGTSVTSEQIKPLLDLPSLHELFIWNTKVTEEEAVELAKDHPKVEIIYSLFTDSS
;
A
#
# COMPACT_ATOMS: atom_id res chain seq x y z
N SER A 1 24.10 10.65 -1.61
CA SER A 1 23.04 10.40 -2.58
C SER A 1 22.12 11.60 -2.61
N ILE A 2 21.96 12.19 -3.77
CA ILE A 2 21.01 13.27 -3.96
C ILE A 2 19.62 12.62 -3.89
N GLU A 3 18.93 12.83 -2.79
CA GLU A 3 17.56 12.40 -2.70
C GLU A 3 16.75 13.13 -3.77
N LYS A 4 16.05 12.36 -4.59
CA LYS A 4 15.14 12.90 -5.57
C LYS A 4 14.02 13.60 -4.83
N GLY A 5 14.04 14.94 -4.81
CA GLY A 5 12.96 15.73 -4.24
C GLY A 5 11.64 15.48 -4.98
N TYR A 6 10.54 15.51 -4.26
CA TYR A 6 9.20 15.44 -4.85
C TYR A 6 8.81 16.81 -5.38
N SER A 7 8.11 16.84 -6.51
CA SER A 7 7.69 18.09 -7.17
C SER A 7 6.24 18.48 -6.84
N PHE A 8 5.60 17.80 -5.89
CA PHE A 8 4.25 18.17 -5.48
C PHE A 8 4.22 19.52 -4.78
N PRO A 9 3.09 20.25 -4.86
CA PRO A 9 2.86 21.38 -3.97
C PRO A 9 2.94 20.92 -2.52
N SER A 10 3.60 21.71 -1.69
CA SER A 10 3.70 21.40 -0.25
C SER A 10 2.33 21.48 0.43
N VAL A 11 2.09 20.56 1.36
CA VAL A 11 0.92 20.60 2.23
C VAL A 11 1.23 21.53 3.40
N SER A 12 0.28 22.41 3.75
CA SER A 12 0.46 23.29 4.90
C SER A 12 0.52 22.50 6.21
N GLN A 13 1.25 23.04 7.17
CA GLN A 13 1.34 22.43 8.50
C GLN A 13 -0.02 22.34 9.18
N GLU A 14 -0.88 23.31 8.98
CA GLU A 14 -2.25 23.30 9.51
C GLU A 14 -3.05 22.10 8.99
N VAL A 15 -2.98 21.81 7.70
CA VAL A 15 -3.65 20.63 7.11
C VAL A 15 -3.12 19.35 7.73
N ILE A 16 -1.80 19.22 7.86
CA ILE A 16 -1.18 18.04 8.46
C ILE A 16 -1.63 17.88 9.92
N GLU A 17 -1.60 18.94 10.70
CA GLU A 17 -2.04 18.91 12.10
C GLU A 17 -3.51 18.51 12.23
N ASN A 18 -4.38 19.04 11.36
CA ASN A 18 -5.80 18.73 11.36
C ASN A 18 -6.08 17.26 10.97
N LEU A 19 -5.23 16.67 10.15
CA LEU A 19 -5.37 15.28 9.73
C LEU A 19 -4.82 14.27 10.75
N ASN A 20 -3.95 14.72 11.68
CA ASN A 20 -3.52 13.91 12.79
C ASN A 20 -4.65 13.73 13.80
N THR A 21 -4.86 12.48 14.22
CA THR A 21 -5.93 12.11 15.15
C THR A 21 -5.37 11.07 16.13
N PRO A 22 -6.12 10.72 17.20
CA PRO A 22 -5.68 9.62 18.08
C PRO A 22 -5.59 8.24 17.42
N PHE A 23 -6.07 8.10 16.17
CA PHE A 23 -6.09 6.81 15.45
C PHE A 23 -5.34 6.84 14.12
N ARG A 24 -4.77 7.99 13.75
CA ARG A 24 -4.08 8.18 12.47
C ARG A 24 -2.95 9.19 12.63
N THR A 25 -1.76 8.84 12.15
CA THR A 25 -0.66 9.80 12.03
C THR A 25 -0.49 10.22 10.58
N VAL A 26 -0.26 11.52 10.38
CA VAL A 26 0.06 12.12 9.09
C VAL A 26 1.34 12.92 9.28
N THR A 27 2.39 12.55 8.56
CA THR A 27 3.69 13.23 8.69
C THR A 27 4.33 13.41 7.32
N PRO A 28 5.17 14.46 7.14
CA PRO A 28 6.04 14.51 5.98
C PRO A 28 6.92 13.26 5.92
N LEU A 29 7.26 12.80 4.73
CA LEU A 29 8.09 11.61 4.54
C LEU A 29 9.47 11.78 5.18
N TYR A 30 10.02 12.98 5.09
CA TYR A 30 11.23 13.43 5.78
C TYR A 30 11.14 14.94 6.00
N VAL A 31 12.09 15.50 6.73
CA VAL A 31 12.08 16.95 7.05
C VAL A 31 12.00 17.78 5.76
N ASN A 32 11.03 18.70 5.73
CA ASN A 32 10.74 19.60 4.59
C ASN A 32 10.29 18.89 3.30
N SER A 33 9.93 17.60 3.36
CA SER A 33 9.38 16.91 2.20
C SER A 33 7.97 17.40 1.87
N SER A 34 7.66 17.53 0.58
CA SER A 34 6.29 17.72 0.11
C SER A 34 5.51 16.39 0.04
N ALA A 35 6.22 15.26 0.07
CA ALA A 35 5.58 13.94 0.15
C ALA A 35 5.18 13.63 1.59
N VAL A 36 4.06 12.95 1.74
CA VAL A 36 3.41 12.68 3.02
C VAL A 36 3.21 11.19 3.20
N GLN A 37 3.32 10.72 4.43
CA GLN A 37 2.98 9.35 4.82
C GLN A 37 1.86 9.35 5.85
N VAL A 38 1.00 8.33 5.77
CA VAL A 38 -0.16 8.15 6.65
C VAL A 38 -0.16 6.73 7.20
N ASP A 39 -0.39 6.63 8.50
CA ASP A 39 -0.53 5.37 9.21
C ASP A 39 -1.82 5.39 10.05
N TYR A 40 -2.70 4.41 9.79
CA TYR A 40 -3.85 4.12 10.63
C TYR A 40 -3.47 3.00 11.59
N PHE A 41 -3.65 3.22 12.89
CA PHE A 41 -3.16 2.26 13.90
C PHE A 41 -4.20 1.83 14.94
N LEU A 42 -5.42 2.38 14.90
CA LEU A 42 -6.47 2.00 15.84
C LEU A 42 -7.69 1.45 15.09
N ARG A 43 -7.80 0.13 15.08
CA ARG A 43 -8.81 -0.59 14.31
C ARG A 43 -10.24 -0.14 14.60
N ASP A 44 -10.58 0.01 15.89
CA ASP A 44 -11.96 0.31 16.30
C ASP A 44 -12.43 1.71 15.87
N ALA A 45 -11.50 2.60 15.61
CA ALA A 45 -11.80 3.96 15.16
C ALA A 45 -11.89 4.09 13.63
N TYR A 46 -11.43 3.08 12.89
CA TYR A 46 -11.47 3.11 11.43
C TYR A 46 -12.90 2.91 10.93
N LYS A 47 -13.34 3.80 10.04
CA LYS A 47 -14.68 3.76 9.42
C LYS A 47 -14.55 3.63 7.91
N PRO A 48 -15.58 3.10 7.21
CA PRO A 48 -15.52 2.91 5.75
C PRO A 48 -15.17 4.18 4.96
N ASN A 49 -15.52 5.36 5.47
CA ASN A 49 -15.22 6.62 4.81
C ASN A 49 -13.96 7.33 5.34
N SER A 50 -13.19 6.68 6.23
CA SER A 50 -11.98 7.28 6.80
C SER A 50 -10.97 7.72 5.74
N LEU A 51 -10.82 6.97 4.65
CA LEU A 51 -9.90 7.30 3.58
C LEU A 51 -10.30 8.56 2.80
N LEU A 52 -11.59 8.90 2.77
CA LEU A 52 -12.07 10.11 2.09
C LEU A 52 -11.58 11.39 2.79
N GLU A 53 -11.25 11.29 4.06
CA GLU A 53 -10.71 12.42 4.83
C GLU A 53 -9.33 12.87 4.34
N LEU A 54 -8.64 12.01 3.57
CA LEU A 54 -7.30 12.29 3.03
C LEU A 54 -7.32 13.05 1.70
N LYS A 55 -8.48 13.50 1.25
CA LYS A 55 -8.63 14.14 -0.06
C LYS A 55 -7.69 15.32 -0.27
N GLU A 56 -7.49 16.14 0.76
CA GLU A 56 -6.63 17.33 0.66
C GLU A 56 -5.15 17.00 0.40
N ILE A 57 -4.73 15.78 0.72
CA ILE A 57 -3.35 15.32 0.53
C ILE A 57 -3.23 14.20 -0.49
N GLU A 58 -4.27 13.97 -1.30
CA GLU A 58 -4.27 12.80 -2.21
C GLU A 58 -3.11 12.80 -3.21
N ASP A 59 -2.63 13.97 -3.62
CA ASP A 59 -1.49 14.08 -4.55
C ASP A 59 -0.13 13.94 -3.85
N GLN A 60 -0.04 14.24 -2.57
CA GLN A 60 1.19 14.19 -1.80
C GLN A 60 1.40 12.86 -1.07
N LEU A 61 0.37 12.02 -1.00
CA LEU A 61 0.42 10.76 -0.27
C LEU A 61 1.24 9.73 -1.03
N VAL A 62 2.38 9.35 -0.47
CA VAL A 62 3.30 8.36 -1.07
C VAL A 62 3.38 7.06 -0.29
N ASN A 63 3.22 7.08 1.03
CA ASN A 63 3.19 5.89 1.87
C ASN A 63 1.90 5.84 2.67
N LEU A 64 1.17 4.73 2.55
CA LEU A 64 -0.08 4.51 3.29
C LEU A 64 -0.04 3.14 3.95
N SER A 65 -0.18 3.13 5.28
CA SER A 65 -0.33 1.89 6.04
C SER A 65 -1.74 1.79 6.60
N LEU A 66 -2.41 0.70 6.23
CA LEU A 66 -3.73 0.29 6.71
C LEU A 66 -3.66 -1.08 7.39
N SER A 67 -2.48 -1.47 7.82
CA SER A 67 -2.25 -2.78 8.44
C SER A 67 -3.20 -3.00 9.62
N LYS A 68 -3.87 -4.15 9.60
CA LYS A 68 -4.84 -4.58 10.64
C LYS A 68 -6.13 -3.75 10.71
N MET A 69 -6.35 -2.83 9.78
CA MET A 69 -7.61 -2.09 9.69
C MET A 69 -8.68 -2.92 8.97
N PRO A 70 -9.98 -2.69 9.25
CA PRO A 70 -11.07 -3.41 8.59
C PRO A 70 -11.36 -2.84 7.20
N VAL A 71 -10.35 -2.82 6.34
CA VAL A 71 -10.46 -2.36 4.96
C VAL A 71 -11.05 -3.50 4.12
N ALA A 72 -12.16 -3.24 3.45
CA ALA A 72 -12.80 -4.18 2.54
C ALA A 72 -12.53 -3.83 1.07
N ASP A 73 -12.87 -4.75 0.18
CA ASP A 73 -12.58 -4.63 -1.25
C ASP A 73 -13.11 -3.35 -1.90
N ASP A 74 -14.27 -2.87 -1.48
CA ASP A 74 -14.90 -1.66 -2.03
C ASP A 74 -14.11 -0.37 -1.75
N GLN A 75 -13.20 -0.39 -0.79
CA GLN A 75 -12.39 0.79 -0.43
C GLN A 75 -11.18 0.98 -1.35
N LEU A 76 -10.82 -0.01 -2.15
CA LEU A 76 -9.70 0.12 -3.09
C LEU A 76 -9.96 1.19 -4.15
N LYS A 77 -11.22 1.49 -4.46
CA LYS A 77 -11.60 2.60 -5.35
C LYS A 77 -11.19 3.97 -4.80
N ILE A 78 -11.13 4.09 -3.48
CA ILE A 78 -10.67 5.33 -2.85
C ILE A 78 -9.15 5.38 -2.91
N ILE A 79 -8.49 4.26 -2.62
CA ILE A 79 -7.03 4.14 -2.64
C ILE A 79 -6.46 4.44 -4.04
N GLU A 80 -7.15 4.06 -5.10
CA GLU A 80 -6.69 4.35 -6.47
C GLU A 80 -6.56 5.86 -6.77
N ARG A 81 -7.23 6.71 -5.98
CA ARG A 81 -7.10 8.17 -6.12
C ARG A 81 -5.75 8.69 -5.65
N PHE A 82 -5.08 7.95 -4.78
CA PHE A 82 -3.75 8.30 -4.28
C PHE A 82 -2.69 7.89 -5.31
N LYS A 83 -2.74 8.53 -6.47
CA LYS A 83 -2.00 8.11 -7.68
C LYS A 83 -0.49 8.18 -7.56
N ASN A 84 0.02 8.87 -6.54
CA ASN A 84 1.46 8.98 -6.28
C ASN A 84 1.95 8.00 -5.21
N LEU A 85 1.09 7.07 -4.76
CA LEU A 85 1.51 6.04 -3.82
C LEU A 85 2.71 5.26 -4.34
N GLU A 86 3.70 5.13 -3.47
CA GLU A 86 4.89 4.30 -3.68
C GLU A 86 4.87 3.08 -2.78
N LYS A 87 4.25 3.19 -1.61
CA LYS A 87 4.17 2.12 -0.62
C LYS A 87 2.76 1.98 -0.07
N LEU A 88 2.19 0.78 -0.18
CA LEU A 88 0.85 0.48 0.34
C LEU A 88 0.90 -0.78 1.18
N ASN A 89 0.52 -0.66 2.45
CA ASN A 89 0.44 -1.80 3.37
C ASN A 89 -1.02 -2.11 3.68
N LEU A 90 -1.47 -3.27 3.21
CA LEU A 90 -2.81 -3.82 3.42
C LEU A 90 -2.76 -5.15 4.19
N ASN A 91 -1.68 -5.39 4.94
CA ASN A 91 -1.54 -6.61 5.72
C ASN A 91 -2.68 -6.75 6.73
N PHE A 92 -3.20 -7.97 6.84
CA PHE A 92 -4.24 -8.32 7.83
C PHE A 92 -5.49 -7.43 7.74
N THR A 93 -5.84 -7.00 6.54
CA THR A 93 -7.13 -6.34 6.26
C THR A 93 -8.17 -7.36 5.83
N ASP A 94 -9.39 -6.90 5.60
CA ASP A 94 -10.51 -7.76 5.21
C ASP A 94 -10.65 -7.92 3.69
N ILE A 95 -9.62 -7.56 2.91
CA ILE A 95 -9.65 -7.70 1.45
C ILE A 95 -9.66 -9.18 1.07
N THR A 96 -10.47 -9.49 0.06
CA THR A 96 -10.51 -10.83 -0.54
C THR A 96 -9.70 -10.93 -1.84
N GLY A 97 -9.35 -9.77 -2.41
CA GLY A 97 -8.68 -9.67 -3.71
C GLY A 97 -9.62 -9.44 -4.89
N ALA A 98 -10.93 -9.41 -4.65
CA ALA A 98 -11.92 -9.27 -5.73
C ALA A 98 -11.77 -7.97 -6.54
N THR A 99 -11.24 -6.90 -5.93
CA THR A 99 -11.08 -5.59 -6.57
C THR A 99 -9.62 -5.15 -6.71
N LEU A 100 -8.66 -6.06 -6.62
CA LEU A 100 -7.23 -5.72 -6.75
C LEU A 100 -6.90 -5.00 -8.05
N ALA A 101 -7.67 -5.22 -9.10
CA ALA A 101 -7.49 -4.52 -10.37
C ALA A 101 -7.59 -2.99 -10.24
N ASP A 102 -8.29 -2.48 -9.22
CA ASP A 102 -8.36 -1.04 -8.97
C ASP A 102 -6.99 -0.44 -8.68
N LEU A 103 -6.03 -1.24 -8.20
CA LEU A 103 -4.66 -0.79 -7.91
C LEU A 103 -3.80 -0.64 -9.18
N MET A 104 -4.28 -1.10 -10.34
CA MET A 104 -3.51 -1.05 -11.59
C MET A 104 -3.26 0.38 -12.09
N SER A 105 -3.98 1.36 -11.58
CA SER A 105 -3.74 2.78 -11.89
C SER A 105 -2.55 3.37 -11.12
N LEU A 106 -2.06 2.67 -10.08
CA LEU A 106 -0.98 3.15 -9.21
C LEU A 106 0.40 2.90 -9.86
N LYS A 107 0.75 3.72 -10.84
CA LYS A 107 1.95 3.53 -11.68
C LYS A 107 3.28 3.76 -10.94
N ASN A 108 3.24 4.42 -9.79
CA ASN A 108 4.43 4.68 -8.97
C ASN A 108 4.58 3.68 -7.81
N LEU A 109 3.65 2.73 -7.69
CA LEU A 109 3.67 1.77 -6.59
C LEU A 109 4.91 0.86 -6.71
N LYS A 110 5.76 0.92 -5.68
CA LYS A 110 7.03 0.20 -5.58
C LYS A 110 6.94 -1.01 -4.66
N SER A 111 6.19 -0.88 -3.57
CA SER A 111 6.05 -1.91 -2.55
C SER A 111 4.59 -2.07 -2.17
N LEU A 112 4.11 -3.32 -2.22
CA LEU A 112 2.74 -3.69 -1.87
C LEU A 112 2.75 -4.85 -0.89
N SER A 113 2.07 -4.67 0.24
CA SER A 113 1.92 -5.70 1.26
C SER A 113 0.48 -6.16 1.35
N LEU A 114 0.25 -7.45 1.10
CA LEU A 114 -1.06 -8.11 1.13
C LEU A 114 -1.07 -9.33 2.06
N SER A 115 -0.06 -9.47 2.91
CA SER A 115 0.08 -10.61 3.80
C SER A 115 -1.09 -10.69 4.79
N GLY A 116 -1.49 -11.92 5.14
CA GLY A 116 -2.60 -12.13 6.05
C GLY A 116 -3.98 -11.82 5.47
N THR A 117 -4.11 -11.65 4.15
CA THR A 117 -5.37 -11.48 3.44
C THR A 117 -5.76 -12.74 2.69
N SER A 118 -6.96 -12.75 2.09
CA SER A 118 -7.48 -13.92 1.37
C SER A 118 -7.18 -13.90 -0.13
N VAL A 119 -6.19 -13.13 -0.56
CA VAL A 119 -5.85 -13.02 -2.00
C VAL A 119 -5.30 -14.32 -2.57
N THR A 120 -5.57 -14.53 -3.86
CA THR A 120 -5.11 -15.71 -4.61
C THR A 120 -4.03 -15.32 -5.61
N SER A 121 -3.29 -16.31 -6.08
CA SER A 121 -2.27 -16.16 -7.13
C SER A 121 -2.84 -15.51 -8.40
N GLU A 122 -4.01 -15.98 -8.83
CA GLU A 122 -4.67 -15.46 -10.04
C GLU A 122 -5.01 -13.97 -9.93
N GLN A 123 -5.47 -13.54 -8.74
CA GLN A 123 -5.80 -12.13 -8.49
C GLN A 123 -4.56 -11.24 -8.45
N ILE A 124 -3.44 -11.77 -7.96
CA ILE A 124 -2.17 -11.02 -7.83
C ILE A 124 -1.45 -10.87 -9.17
N LYS A 125 -1.56 -11.85 -10.04
CA LYS A 125 -0.78 -11.92 -11.27
C LYS A 125 -0.76 -10.63 -12.09
N PRO A 126 -1.89 -9.95 -12.35
CA PRO A 126 -1.87 -8.69 -13.09
C PRO A 126 -1.06 -7.58 -12.42
N LEU A 127 -0.99 -7.56 -11.10
CA LEU A 127 -0.24 -6.53 -10.36
C LEU A 127 1.25 -6.58 -10.63
N LEU A 128 1.77 -7.74 -11.00
CA LEU A 128 3.19 -7.93 -11.29
C LEU A 128 3.63 -7.21 -12.57
N ASP A 129 2.69 -6.73 -13.36
CA ASP A 129 2.94 -5.91 -14.55
C ASP A 129 2.98 -4.40 -14.24
N LEU A 130 2.72 -4.00 -13.00
CA LEU A 130 2.86 -2.60 -12.60
C LEU A 130 4.30 -2.13 -12.85
N PRO A 131 4.48 -0.96 -13.49
CA PRO A 131 5.79 -0.56 -14.00
C PRO A 131 6.84 -0.31 -12.93
N SER A 132 6.43 0.09 -11.74
CA SER A 132 7.35 0.43 -10.65
C SER A 132 7.42 -0.63 -9.55
N LEU A 133 6.54 -1.63 -9.57
CA LEU A 133 6.50 -2.63 -8.51
C LEU A 133 7.75 -3.50 -8.51
N HIS A 134 8.42 -3.55 -7.35
CA HIS A 134 9.61 -4.39 -7.18
C HIS A 134 9.57 -5.24 -5.90
N GLU A 135 8.56 -5.05 -5.05
CA GLU A 135 8.44 -5.77 -3.78
C GLU A 135 6.97 -6.08 -3.48
N LEU A 136 6.67 -7.36 -3.27
CA LEU A 136 5.31 -7.83 -2.98
C LEU A 136 5.35 -8.83 -1.82
N PHE A 137 4.65 -8.51 -0.72
CA PHE A 137 4.52 -9.38 0.45
C PHE A 137 3.19 -10.11 0.41
N ILE A 138 3.21 -11.44 0.37
CA ILE A 138 2.02 -12.30 0.25
C ILE A 138 2.07 -13.52 1.16
N TRP A 139 2.85 -13.48 2.24
CA TRP A 139 2.86 -14.57 3.21
C TRP A 139 1.51 -14.64 3.95
N ASN A 140 1.14 -15.85 4.38
CA ASN A 140 -0.15 -16.11 5.03
C ASN A 140 -1.35 -15.62 4.20
N THR A 141 -1.36 -15.96 2.93
CA THR A 141 -2.48 -15.74 2.00
C THR A 141 -2.94 -17.08 1.43
N LYS A 142 -3.84 -17.05 0.46
CA LYS A 142 -4.23 -18.25 -0.28
C LYS A 142 -3.22 -18.65 -1.37
N VAL A 143 -2.20 -17.83 -1.59
CA VAL A 143 -1.12 -18.14 -2.54
C VAL A 143 -0.25 -19.25 -1.95
N THR A 144 -0.15 -20.36 -2.66
CA THR A 144 0.72 -21.46 -2.25
C THR A 144 2.19 -21.12 -2.55
N GLU A 145 3.11 -21.79 -1.85
CA GLU A 145 4.54 -21.63 -2.12
C GLU A 145 4.88 -21.95 -3.59
N GLU A 146 4.31 -23.03 -4.14
CA GLU A 146 4.51 -23.39 -5.54
C GLU A 146 4.07 -22.30 -6.50
N GLU A 147 2.88 -21.73 -6.25
CA GLU A 147 2.36 -20.61 -7.04
C GLU A 147 3.26 -19.38 -6.93
N ALA A 148 3.72 -19.06 -5.72
CA ALA A 148 4.61 -17.92 -5.49
C ALA A 148 5.95 -18.08 -6.22
N VAL A 149 6.53 -19.26 -6.18
CA VAL A 149 7.78 -19.58 -6.89
C VAL A 149 7.60 -19.42 -8.40
N GLU A 150 6.49 -19.88 -8.94
CA GLU A 150 6.18 -19.74 -10.37
C GLU A 150 6.01 -18.28 -10.78
N LEU A 151 5.27 -17.50 -9.98
CA LEU A 151 5.12 -16.06 -10.21
C LEU A 151 6.48 -15.34 -10.20
N ALA A 152 7.35 -15.69 -9.26
CA ALA A 152 8.67 -15.09 -9.14
C ALA A 152 9.55 -15.39 -10.35
N LYS A 153 9.47 -16.60 -10.90
CA LYS A 153 10.21 -16.98 -12.11
C LYS A 153 9.79 -16.16 -13.33
N ASP A 154 8.49 -15.93 -13.47
CA ASP A 154 7.93 -15.19 -14.61
C ASP A 154 8.09 -13.68 -14.48
N HIS A 155 8.36 -13.18 -13.26
CA HIS A 155 8.47 -11.75 -12.97
C HIS A 155 9.71 -11.43 -12.14
N PRO A 156 10.92 -11.61 -12.71
CA PRO A 156 12.18 -11.53 -11.95
C PRO A 156 12.48 -10.14 -11.40
N LYS A 157 11.84 -9.10 -11.92
CA LYS A 157 12.01 -7.73 -11.38
C LYS A 157 11.27 -7.50 -10.05
N VAL A 158 10.33 -8.38 -9.68
CA VAL A 158 9.56 -8.26 -8.44
C VAL A 158 10.06 -9.28 -7.44
N GLU A 159 10.51 -8.81 -6.28
CA GLU A 159 10.81 -9.67 -5.15
C GLU A 159 9.48 -10.08 -4.51
N ILE A 160 9.16 -11.37 -4.52
CA ILE A 160 7.93 -11.91 -3.93
C ILE A 160 8.28 -12.58 -2.61
N ILE A 161 7.81 -11.96 -1.51
CA ILE A 161 8.05 -12.47 -0.16
C ILE A 161 6.80 -13.27 0.27
N TYR A 162 6.90 -14.59 0.23
CA TYR A 162 5.81 -15.52 0.54
C TYR A 162 6.01 -16.28 1.84
N SER A 163 7.11 -16.07 2.52
CA SER A 163 7.41 -16.69 3.80
C SER A 163 8.20 -15.72 4.68
N LEU A 164 7.90 -15.72 5.99
CA LEU A 164 8.68 -14.98 7.00
C LEU A 164 10.02 -15.66 7.29
N PHE A 165 10.15 -16.93 6.92
CA PHE A 165 11.37 -17.72 7.15
C PHE A 165 12.09 -17.88 5.81
N THR A 166 13.22 -17.19 5.67
CA THR A 166 14.16 -17.50 4.60
C THR A 166 14.88 -18.79 4.99
N ASP A 167 14.79 -19.83 4.15
CA ASP A 167 15.68 -20.95 4.27
C ASP A 167 17.10 -20.43 4.06
N SER A 168 17.82 -20.28 5.15
CA SER A 168 19.25 -20.10 5.11
C SER A 168 19.90 -21.46 4.79
N SER A 169 19.91 -21.82 3.53
CA SER A 169 20.73 -22.94 3.05
C SER A 169 22.04 -22.41 2.49
#